data_704da9b04108813ea6e02978a007d10f
#
_entry.id   704da9b04108813ea6e02978a007d10f
#
_cell.length_a   1.000
_cell.length_b   1.000
_cell.length_c   1.000
_cell.angle_alpha   90.00
_cell.angle_beta   90.00
_cell.angle_gamma   90.00
#
_symmetry.space_group_name_H-M   'P 1'
#
loop_
_entity.id
_entity.type
_entity.pdbx_description
1 polymer ?
#
loop_
_entity_poly.entity_id
_entity_poly.type
_entity_poly.pdbx_seq_one_letter_code
_entity_poly.pdbx_strand_id
1 'polypeptide(L)'
;MNKKRIITMGTAGLCMLMLTGCGGKDRKTYDQAVADLEQGSYDYALEGYKSSITAGYKSAESYRGAGIASLHLGNYQDAIDYLTSGLNDEKAGKTLKKDMLAYRATAELKSELFDAAMADCQTIAEDYAMDADTYYLTGCVALAMDSYDEASSNFTDAYDADTSYEMAIEIYEAYLEKDMEADGTRYLETALKTEAKTADDYCDRGKAYYYMQDYSNAKKELTEAVNKKSTEGILLLGMVYKAQGDTANARAMYQQYIETEGSSPAKGYNGLALCDIDDGNYDNALADITNGLADASTEEMQDLLYNEVVVYEKKLDFATALSKIQEYLKMFPDDENASKELIFLQSRNGG
;
A
#
# COMPACT_ATOMS: atom_id res chain seq x y z
N MET A 1 0.16 -9.81 -3.85
CA MET A 1 0.95 -8.56 -3.79
C MET A 1 -0.03 -7.41 -3.64
N ASN A 2 -0.49 -7.20 -2.42
CA ASN A 2 -1.47 -6.15 -2.11
C ASN A 2 -0.72 -5.00 -1.47
N LYS A 3 -0.31 -4.01 -2.27
CA LYS A 3 -0.08 -2.69 -1.71
C LYS A 3 -1.45 -2.18 -1.27
N LYS A 4 -1.80 -2.42 -0.01
CA LYS A 4 -2.93 -1.71 0.62
C LYS A 4 -2.56 -0.23 0.63
N ARG A 5 -2.91 0.48 -0.43
CA ARG A 5 -2.71 1.93 -0.48
C ARG A 5 -3.53 2.53 0.65
N ILE A 6 -2.84 3.09 1.61
CA ILE A 6 -3.45 4.12 2.44
C ILE A 6 -3.70 5.24 1.44
N ILE A 7 -4.95 5.67 1.32
CA ILE A 7 -5.33 6.75 0.40
C ILE A 7 -4.41 7.93 0.70
N THR A 8 -3.37 8.07 -0.09
CA THR A 8 -2.50 9.24 -0.04
C THR A 8 -3.22 10.30 -0.83
N MET A 9 -4.15 11.00 -0.17
CA MET A 9 -4.69 12.24 -0.72
C MET A 9 -3.51 13.12 -1.05
N GLY A 10 -3.40 13.51 -2.32
CA GLY A 10 -2.28 14.20 -2.88
C GLY A 10 -1.75 15.28 -1.94
N THR A 11 -0.55 15.09 -1.44
CA THR A 11 0.18 16.15 -0.75
C THR A 11 0.46 17.22 -1.81
N ALA A 12 -0.44 18.22 -1.87
CA ALA A 12 -0.16 19.43 -2.63
C ALA A 12 1.23 19.91 -2.25
N GLY A 13 2.14 19.84 -3.22
CA GLY A 13 3.55 20.10 -3.02
C GLY A 13 3.79 21.41 -2.25
N LEU A 14 4.13 21.27 -0.98
CA LEU A 14 4.57 22.39 -0.18
C LEU A 14 6.03 22.65 -0.53
N CYS A 15 6.25 23.55 -1.51
CA CYS A 15 7.58 24.07 -1.80
C CYS A 15 8.27 24.49 -0.51
N MET A 16 9.34 23.81 -0.16
CA MET A 16 10.22 24.11 0.95
C MET A 16 10.91 25.48 0.69
N LEU A 17 10.31 26.56 1.19
CA LEU A 17 11.03 27.81 1.42
C LEU A 17 11.81 27.64 2.71
N MET A 18 13.10 27.32 2.58
CA MET A 18 14.06 27.41 3.68
C MET A 18 14.16 28.88 4.14
N LEU A 19 13.27 29.28 5.05
CA LEU A 19 13.44 30.49 5.83
C LEU A 19 14.22 30.14 7.09
N THR A 20 15.53 30.44 7.06
CA THR A 20 16.38 30.52 8.26
C THR A 20 15.89 31.67 9.13
N GLY A 21 14.90 31.38 9.98
CA GLY A 21 14.41 32.26 11.03
C GLY A 21 14.37 31.50 12.34
N CYS A 22 14.77 32.09 13.46
CA CYS A 22 14.74 31.53 14.82
C CYS A 22 13.34 30.98 15.16
N GLY A 23 13.03 29.79 14.71
CA GLY A 23 11.88 29.01 15.13
C GLY A 23 12.22 28.32 16.46
N GLY A 24 11.37 28.48 17.47
CA GLY A 24 11.52 27.80 18.73
C GLY A 24 11.63 26.27 18.60
N LYS A 25 11.98 25.59 19.69
CA LYS A 25 12.13 24.12 19.74
C LYS A 25 10.92 23.39 19.16
N ASP A 26 9.71 23.87 19.46
CA ASP A 26 8.46 23.24 19.05
C ASP A 26 8.25 23.24 17.52
N ARG A 27 8.65 24.35 16.85
CA ARG A 27 8.65 24.42 15.39
C ARG A 27 9.58 23.40 14.77
N LYS A 28 10.82 23.26 15.31
CA LYS A 28 11.79 22.28 14.79
C LYS A 28 11.29 20.84 14.95
N THR A 29 10.68 20.55 16.09
CA THR A 29 10.09 19.22 16.37
C THR A 29 8.98 18.92 15.37
N TYR A 30 8.08 19.86 15.10
CA TYR A 30 7.02 19.69 14.13
C TYR A 30 7.56 19.55 12.71
N ASP A 31 8.47 20.42 12.28
CA ASP A 31 9.05 20.38 10.93
C ASP A 31 9.83 19.07 10.70
N GLN A 32 10.48 18.53 11.74
CA GLN A 32 11.11 17.20 11.67
C GLN A 32 10.08 16.08 11.55
N ALA A 33 9.00 16.12 12.32
CA ALA A 33 7.92 15.11 12.24
C ALA A 33 7.27 15.08 10.84
N VAL A 34 7.13 16.26 10.21
CA VAL A 34 6.66 16.33 8.81
C VAL A 34 7.65 15.62 7.87
N ALA A 35 8.94 15.91 8.01
CA ALA A 35 9.96 15.28 7.17
C ALA A 35 10.05 13.76 7.41
N ASP A 36 9.91 13.31 8.65
CA ASP A 36 9.91 11.89 9.01
C ASP A 36 8.68 11.17 8.40
N LEU A 37 7.50 11.83 8.41
CA LEU A 37 6.29 11.32 7.78
C LEU A 37 6.46 11.18 6.26
N GLU A 38 7.01 12.22 5.60
CA GLU A 38 7.28 12.22 4.16
C GLU A 38 8.29 11.15 3.75
N GLN A 39 9.23 10.80 4.63
CA GLN A 39 10.24 9.76 4.43
C GLN A 39 9.75 8.34 4.81
N GLY A 40 8.53 8.20 5.29
CA GLY A 40 7.99 6.91 5.74
C GLY A 40 8.52 6.46 7.11
N SER A 41 9.20 7.34 7.86
CA SER A 41 9.70 7.07 9.21
C SER A 41 8.59 7.29 10.25
N TYR A 42 7.54 6.48 10.17
CA TYR A 42 6.26 6.72 10.86
C TYR A 42 6.37 6.74 12.38
N ASP A 43 7.21 5.91 12.99
CA ASP A 43 7.44 5.91 14.46
C ASP A 43 8.03 7.24 14.93
N TYR A 44 9.06 7.75 14.23
CA TYR A 44 9.66 9.04 14.54
C TYR A 44 8.70 10.19 14.29
N ALA A 45 7.94 10.14 13.20
CA ALA A 45 6.91 11.11 12.88
C ALA A 45 5.85 11.18 14.00
N LEU A 46 5.35 10.03 14.44
CA LEU A 46 4.36 9.93 15.51
C LEU A 46 4.87 10.55 16.82
N GLU A 47 6.08 10.23 17.25
CA GLU A 47 6.68 10.80 18.46
C GLU A 47 6.88 12.33 18.35
N GLY A 48 7.30 12.82 17.18
CA GLY A 48 7.42 14.25 16.91
C GLY A 48 6.09 14.98 16.95
N TYR A 49 5.02 14.40 16.38
CA TYR A 49 3.67 14.96 16.45
C TYR A 49 3.10 14.92 17.86
N LYS A 50 3.27 13.84 18.63
CA LYS A 50 2.89 13.77 20.06
C LYS A 50 3.53 14.90 20.87
N SER A 51 4.82 15.15 20.62
CA SER A 51 5.53 16.26 21.27
C SER A 51 4.95 17.62 20.89
N SER A 52 4.59 17.82 19.61
CA SER A 52 3.98 19.05 19.10
C SER A 52 2.58 19.27 19.66
N ILE A 53 1.77 18.21 19.79
CA ILE A 53 0.45 18.22 20.45
C ILE A 53 0.59 18.66 21.91
N THR A 54 1.54 18.08 22.64
CA THR A 54 1.81 18.41 24.04
C THR A 54 2.23 19.86 24.22
N ALA A 55 3.00 20.40 23.26
CA ALA A 55 3.43 21.80 23.25
C ALA A 55 2.30 22.77 22.80
N GLY A 56 1.19 22.26 22.29
CA GLY A 56 0.11 23.06 21.68
C GLY A 56 0.52 23.76 20.38
N TYR A 57 1.59 23.29 19.75
CA TYR A 57 2.09 23.87 18.50
C TYR A 57 1.39 23.21 17.31
N LYS A 58 0.72 24.03 16.46
CA LYS A 58 -0.06 23.53 15.31
C LYS A 58 -0.91 22.29 15.67
N SER A 59 -1.71 22.42 16.75
CA SER A 59 -2.39 21.27 17.34
C SER A 59 -3.22 20.46 16.35
N ALA A 60 -4.04 21.13 15.52
CA ALA A 60 -4.90 20.44 14.54
C ALA A 60 -4.08 19.68 13.48
N GLU A 61 -3.03 20.32 12.93
CA GLU A 61 -2.14 19.68 11.96
C GLU A 61 -1.31 18.57 12.59
N SER A 62 -0.93 18.73 13.88
CA SER A 62 -0.19 17.69 14.61
C SER A 62 -1.06 16.48 14.91
N TYR A 63 -2.33 16.68 15.25
CA TYR A 63 -3.29 15.57 15.39
C TYR A 63 -3.49 14.82 14.08
N ARG A 64 -3.63 15.54 12.95
CA ARG A 64 -3.70 14.93 11.63
C ARG A 64 -2.46 14.11 11.33
N GLY A 65 -1.26 14.68 11.53
CA GLY A 65 0.00 13.99 11.27
C GLY A 65 0.18 12.74 12.15
N ALA A 66 -0.19 12.82 13.44
CA ALA A 66 -0.17 11.66 14.34
C ALA A 66 -1.15 10.57 13.88
N GLY A 67 -2.36 10.97 13.44
CA GLY A 67 -3.35 10.04 12.89
C GLY A 67 -2.84 9.32 11.65
N ILE A 68 -2.23 10.04 10.70
CA ILE A 68 -1.64 9.45 9.49
C ILE A 68 -0.49 8.51 9.84
N ALA A 69 0.43 8.92 10.72
CA ALA A 69 1.52 8.07 11.15
C ALA A 69 1.02 6.78 11.83
N SER A 70 0.00 6.90 12.71
CA SER A 70 -0.63 5.74 13.36
C SER A 70 -1.31 4.81 12.36
N LEU A 71 -1.97 5.37 11.34
CA LEU A 71 -2.61 4.60 10.27
C LEU A 71 -1.57 3.76 9.50
N HIS A 72 -0.42 4.35 9.15
CA HIS A 72 0.67 3.64 8.47
C HIS A 72 1.34 2.58 9.35
N LEU A 73 1.33 2.76 10.66
CA LEU A 73 1.83 1.77 11.63
C LEU A 73 0.82 0.64 11.91
N GLY A 74 -0.38 0.67 11.30
CA GLY A 74 -1.45 -0.29 11.58
C GLY A 74 -2.17 -0.05 12.92
N ASN A 75 -1.85 1.04 13.62
CA ASN A 75 -2.46 1.42 14.89
C ASN A 75 -3.79 2.17 14.64
N TYR A 76 -4.76 1.48 14.07
CA TYR A 76 -6.00 2.09 13.55
C TYR A 76 -6.81 2.80 14.63
N GLN A 77 -6.92 2.22 15.84
CA GLN A 77 -7.65 2.87 16.94
C GLN A 77 -6.98 4.18 17.37
N ASP A 78 -5.65 4.21 17.49
CA ASP A 78 -4.91 5.44 17.80
C ASP A 78 -5.08 6.48 16.67
N ALA A 79 -5.12 6.05 15.41
CA ALA A 79 -5.39 6.93 14.27
C ALA A 79 -6.77 7.58 14.40
N ILE A 80 -7.83 6.81 14.70
CA ILE A 80 -9.18 7.30 14.92
C ILE A 80 -9.21 8.32 16.07
N ASP A 81 -8.54 8.03 17.18
CA ASP A 81 -8.52 8.89 18.37
C ASP A 81 -7.80 10.23 18.09
N TYR A 82 -6.64 10.20 17.41
CA TYR A 82 -5.92 11.42 17.00
C TYR A 82 -6.75 12.26 16.03
N LEU A 83 -7.30 11.64 14.99
CA LEU A 83 -8.10 12.35 13.98
C LEU A 83 -9.38 12.92 14.57
N THR A 84 -10.04 12.21 15.47
CA THR A 84 -11.19 12.71 16.23
C THR A 84 -10.82 13.92 17.09
N SER A 85 -9.67 13.88 17.76
CA SER A 85 -9.17 15.01 18.54
C SER A 85 -8.88 16.23 17.64
N GLY A 86 -8.29 16.00 16.46
CA GLY A 86 -8.02 17.04 15.48
C GLY A 86 -9.30 17.66 14.88
N LEU A 87 -10.33 16.85 14.61
CA LEU A 87 -11.65 17.32 14.14
C LEU A 87 -12.34 18.22 15.15
N ASN A 88 -12.12 17.99 16.45
CA ASN A 88 -12.65 18.78 17.55
C ASN A 88 -11.80 20.03 17.87
N ASP A 89 -10.62 20.19 17.26
CA ASP A 89 -9.79 21.38 17.46
C ASP A 89 -10.43 22.58 16.73
N GLU A 90 -10.71 23.66 17.51
CA GLU A 90 -11.31 24.88 16.97
C GLU A 90 -10.45 25.57 15.90
N LYS A 91 -9.14 25.27 15.86
CA LYS A 91 -8.21 25.83 14.89
C LYS A 91 -8.22 25.06 13.56
N ALA A 92 -8.86 23.90 13.49
CA ALA A 92 -8.94 23.11 12.26
C ALA A 92 -9.81 23.81 11.22
N GLY A 93 -9.19 24.24 10.12
CA GLY A 93 -9.89 24.82 8.97
C GLY A 93 -10.65 23.75 8.16
N LYS A 94 -11.57 24.21 7.28
CA LYS A 94 -12.43 23.31 6.50
C LYS A 94 -11.65 22.24 5.71
N THR A 95 -10.60 22.63 5.00
CA THR A 95 -9.78 21.68 4.20
C THR A 95 -9.14 20.64 5.09
N LEU A 96 -8.59 21.04 6.24
CA LEU A 96 -7.96 20.11 7.19
C LEU A 96 -8.99 19.16 7.79
N LYS A 97 -10.22 19.63 8.06
CA LYS A 97 -11.31 18.79 8.57
C LYS A 97 -11.75 17.73 7.54
N LYS A 98 -11.92 18.13 6.26
CA LYS A 98 -12.23 17.17 5.18
C LYS A 98 -11.18 16.07 5.12
N ASP A 99 -9.91 16.45 5.13
CA ASP A 99 -8.79 15.55 5.05
C ASP A 99 -8.75 14.59 6.27
N MET A 100 -8.94 15.11 7.49
CA MET A 100 -9.02 14.28 8.70
C MET A 100 -10.21 13.32 8.70
N LEU A 101 -11.38 13.71 8.16
CA LEU A 101 -12.53 12.83 7.99
C LEU A 101 -12.17 11.67 7.05
N ALA A 102 -11.53 11.94 5.92
CA ALA A 102 -11.15 10.91 4.97
C ALA A 102 -10.12 9.92 5.57
N TYR A 103 -9.10 10.41 6.28
CA TYR A 103 -8.16 9.51 6.98
C TYR A 103 -8.83 8.74 8.12
N ARG A 104 -9.81 9.33 8.83
CA ARG A 104 -10.54 8.62 9.88
C ARG A 104 -11.42 7.53 9.29
N ALA A 105 -12.17 7.83 8.24
CA ALA A 105 -12.94 6.83 7.50
C ALA A 105 -12.05 5.68 6.98
N THR A 106 -10.83 5.99 6.54
CA THR A 106 -9.85 4.96 6.15
C THR A 106 -9.44 4.08 7.35
N ALA A 107 -9.16 4.68 8.50
CA ALA A 107 -8.81 3.94 9.72
C ALA A 107 -9.98 3.09 10.24
N GLU A 108 -11.20 3.63 10.18
CA GLU A 108 -12.44 2.95 10.54
C GLU A 108 -12.73 1.77 9.58
N LEU A 109 -12.54 1.97 8.27
CA LEU A 109 -12.65 0.89 7.28
C LEU A 109 -11.67 -0.25 7.58
N LYS A 110 -10.41 0.09 7.91
CA LYS A 110 -9.39 -0.91 8.28
C LYS A 110 -9.67 -1.60 9.61
N SER A 111 -10.44 -0.96 10.49
CA SER A 111 -10.90 -1.53 11.76
C SER A 111 -12.25 -2.25 11.64
N GLU A 112 -12.77 -2.43 10.42
CA GLU A 112 -14.10 -3.01 10.16
C GLU A 112 -15.28 -2.25 10.81
N LEU A 113 -15.05 -0.97 11.14
CA LEU A 113 -16.08 -0.06 11.67
C LEU A 113 -16.83 0.61 10.51
N PHE A 114 -17.44 -0.19 9.64
CA PHE A 114 -17.98 0.26 8.36
C PHE A 114 -19.06 1.35 8.47
N ASP A 115 -19.96 1.24 9.47
CA ASP A 115 -20.99 2.27 9.69
C ASP A 115 -20.38 3.63 10.05
N ALA A 116 -19.31 3.66 10.86
CA ALA A 116 -18.61 4.89 11.21
C ALA A 116 -17.87 5.46 9.98
N ALA A 117 -17.16 4.64 9.22
CA ALA A 117 -16.50 5.04 7.99
C ALA A 117 -17.49 5.65 6.99
N MET A 118 -18.67 5.02 6.82
CA MET A 118 -19.73 5.54 5.95
C MET A 118 -20.29 6.87 6.46
N ALA A 119 -20.44 7.04 7.78
CA ALA A 119 -20.90 8.32 8.34
C ALA A 119 -19.91 9.46 8.06
N ASP A 120 -18.61 9.20 8.12
CA ASP A 120 -17.58 10.19 7.75
C ASP A 120 -17.62 10.51 6.25
N CYS A 121 -17.78 9.50 5.38
CA CYS A 121 -17.96 9.70 3.93
C CYS A 121 -19.21 10.55 3.64
N GLN A 122 -20.32 10.30 4.32
CA GLN A 122 -21.54 11.11 4.20
C GLN A 122 -21.32 12.54 4.66
N THR A 123 -20.61 12.75 5.77
CA THR A 123 -20.25 14.09 6.27
C THR A 123 -19.38 14.83 5.21
N ILE A 124 -18.46 14.12 4.56
CA ILE A 124 -17.68 14.72 3.46
C ILE A 124 -18.60 15.12 2.30
N ALA A 125 -19.52 14.26 1.90
CA ALA A 125 -20.44 14.53 0.79
C ALA A 125 -21.41 15.69 1.07
N GLU A 126 -21.83 15.86 2.32
CA GLU A 126 -22.78 16.91 2.73
C GLU A 126 -22.11 18.28 2.91
N ASP A 127 -20.93 18.32 3.54
CA ASP A 127 -20.30 19.56 4.00
C ASP A 127 -19.15 20.05 3.12
N TYR A 128 -18.64 19.19 2.21
CA TYR A 128 -17.45 19.47 1.40
C TYR A 128 -17.66 19.06 -0.07
N ALA A 129 -16.78 19.55 -0.95
CA ALA A 129 -16.74 19.08 -2.33
C ALA A 129 -16.09 17.68 -2.38
N MET A 130 -16.76 16.75 -3.04
CA MET A 130 -16.19 15.45 -3.36
C MET A 130 -15.11 15.61 -4.45
N ASP A 131 -14.09 14.76 -4.38
CA ASP A 131 -13.04 14.58 -5.38
C ASP A 131 -12.85 13.08 -5.66
N ALA A 132 -11.96 12.74 -6.57
CA ALA A 132 -11.71 11.37 -6.97
C ALA A 132 -11.40 10.46 -5.78
N ASP A 133 -10.52 10.91 -4.87
CA ASP A 133 -10.11 10.13 -3.70
C ASP A 133 -11.27 9.90 -2.72
N THR A 134 -12.11 10.91 -2.50
CA THR A 134 -13.27 10.78 -1.60
C THR A 134 -14.37 9.91 -2.19
N TYR A 135 -14.61 9.96 -3.50
CA TYR A 135 -15.48 9.02 -4.19
C TYR A 135 -14.93 7.59 -4.10
N TYR A 136 -13.62 7.42 -4.38
CA TYR A 136 -12.97 6.11 -4.26
C TYR A 136 -13.10 5.52 -2.85
N LEU A 137 -12.81 6.31 -1.81
CA LEU A 137 -12.96 5.89 -0.42
C LEU A 137 -14.40 5.47 -0.10
N THR A 138 -15.38 6.28 -0.52
CA THR A 138 -16.81 5.95 -0.33
C THR A 138 -17.16 4.64 -1.04
N GLY A 139 -16.65 4.44 -2.25
CA GLY A 139 -16.78 3.18 -2.98
C GLY A 139 -16.20 1.99 -2.24
N CYS A 140 -15.01 2.12 -1.66
CA CYS A 140 -14.38 1.07 -0.85
C CYS A 140 -15.20 0.73 0.40
N VAL A 141 -15.71 1.75 1.11
CA VAL A 141 -16.57 1.53 2.29
C VAL A 141 -17.89 0.85 1.89
N ALA A 142 -18.54 1.32 0.84
CA ALA A 142 -19.77 0.69 0.32
C ALA A 142 -19.54 -0.76 -0.09
N LEU A 143 -18.40 -1.05 -0.74
CA LEU A 143 -18.02 -2.41 -1.13
C LEU A 143 -17.76 -3.30 0.08
N ALA A 144 -17.16 -2.77 1.15
CA ALA A 144 -16.96 -3.49 2.39
C ALA A 144 -18.27 -3.82 3.11
N MET A 145 -19.29 -2.96 2.95
CA MET A 145 -20.65 -3.14 3.45
C MET A 145 -21.54 -4.00 2.53
N ASP A 146 -20.98 -4.61 1.48
CA ASP A 146 -21.71 -5.36 0.43
C ASP A 146 -22.79 -4.54 -0.29
N SER A 147 -22.67 -3.20 -0.29
CA SER A 147 -23.53 -2.25 -0.99
C SER A 147 -23.05 -2.04 -2.43
N TYR A 148 -23.13 -3.07 -3.25
CA TYR A 148 -22.49 -3.15 -4.57
C TYR A 148 -22.91 -2.05 -5.56
N ASP A 149 -24.21 -1.67 -5.58
CA ASP A 149 -24.70 -0.61 -6.45
C ASP A 149 -24.11 0.76 -6.07
N GLU A 150 -24.02 1.04 -4.77
CA GLU A 150 -23.42 2.27 -4.23
C GLU A 150 -21.90 2.29 -4.47
N ALA A 151 -21.22 1.18 -4.26
CA ALA A 151 -19.80 1.04 -4.58
C ALA A 151 -19.54 1.32 -6.06
N SER A 152 -20.31 0.68 -6.95
CA SER A 152 -20.19 0.87 -8.40
C SER A 152 -20.44 2.31 -8.84
N SER A 153 -21.42 3.01 -8.24
CA SER A 153 -21.68 4.42 -8.52
C SER A 153 -20.50 5.29 -8.11
N ASN A 154 -20.01 5.13 -6.87
CA ASN A 154 -18.92 5.93 -6.35
C ASN A 154 -17.60 5.67 -7.10
N PHE A 155 -17.29 4.43 -7.47
CA PHE A 155 -16.11 4.13 -8.29
C PHE A 155 -16.23 4.73 -9.71
N THR A 156 -17.44 4.82 -10.26
CA THR A 156 -17.66 5.49 -11.54
C THR A 156 -17.40 7.00 -11.39
N ASP A 157 -17.93 7.63 -10.35
CA ASP A 157 -17.70 9.04 -10.07
C ASP A 157 -16.21 9.33 -9.76
N ALA A 158 -15.52 8.41 -9.07
CA ALA A 158 -14.07 8.50 -8.84
C ALA A 158 -13.28 8.49 -10.14
N TYR A 159 -13.58 7.53 -11.02
CA TYR A 159 -12.92 7.43 -12.32
C TYR A 159 -13.29 8.57 -13.28
N ASP A 160 -14.50 9.08 -13.24
CA ASP A 160 -14.90 10.24 -14.04
C ASP A 160 -14.20 11.54 -13.57
N ALA A 161 -13.89 11.63 -12.27
CA ALA A 161 -13.12 12.74 -11.68
C ALA A 161 -11.61 12.63 -11.94
N ASP A 162 -11.07 11.42 -11.98
CA ASP A 162 -9.67 11.12 -12.31
C ASP A 162 -9.58 9.91 -13.26
N THR A 163 -9.38 10.16 -14.54
CA THR A 163 -9.26 9.14 -15.60
C THR A 163 -7.85 8.56 -15.74
N SER A 164 -7.03 8.62 -14.70
CA SER A 164 -5.68 8.06 -14.70
C SER A 164 -5.69 6.53 -14.75
N TYR A 165 -4.58 5.95 -15.19
CA TYR A 165 -4.37 4.50 -15.07
C TYR A 165 -4.33 4.08 -13.61
N GLU A 166 -3.76 4.92 -12.73
CA GLU A 166 -3.63 4.67 -11.31
C GLU A 166 -5.00 4.48 -10.65
N MET A 167 -5.96 5.40 -10.88
CA MET A 167 -7.32 5.27 -10.37
C MET A 167 -8.02 4.01 -10.89
N ALA A 168 -7.86 3.69 -12.18
CA ALA A 168 -8.44 2.47 -12.74
C ALA A 168 -7.89 1.19 -12.08
N ILE A 169 -6.59 1.17 -11.80
CA ILE A 169 -5.92 0.05 -11.13
C ILE A 169 -6.38 -0.07 -9.68
N GLU A 170 -6.51 1.04 -8.97
CA GLU A 170 -6.99 1.05 -7.57
C GLU A 170 -8.42 0.53 -7.46
N ILE A 171 -9.30 0.97 -8.35
CA ILE A 171 -10.68 0.46 -8.39
C ILE A 171 -10.69 -1.05 -8.71
N TYR A 172 -9.84 -1.50 -9.65
CA TYR A 172 -9.72 -2.93 -9.93
C TYR A 172 -9.24 -3.71 -8.70
N GLU A 173 -8.21 -3.20 -8.01
CA GLU A 173 -7.66 -3.84 -6.81
C GLU A 173 -8.71 -3.92 -5.68
N ALA A 174 -9.54 -2.88 -5.51
CA ALA A 174 -10.65 -2.90 -4.54
C ALA A 174 -11.67 -4.01 -4.85
N TYR A 175 -12.05 -4.18 -6.11
CA TYR A 175 -12.93 -5.27 -6.52
C TYR A 175 -12.26 -6.66 -6.40
N LEU A 176 -10.96 -6.74 -6.70
CA LEU A 176 -10.18 -7.98 -6.59
C LEU A 176 -10.15 -8.49 -5.13
N GLU A 177 -10.06 -7.61 -4.13
CA GLU A 177 -10.12 -7.98 -2.71
C GLU A 177 -11.45 -8.67 -2.32
N LYS A 178 -12.49 -8.51 -3.13
CA LYS A 178 -13.81 -9.12 -2.96
C LYS A 178 -14.10 -10.25 -3.96
N ASP A 179 -13.09 -10.75 -4.68
CA ASP A 179 -13.24 -11.75 -5.75
C ASP A 179 -14.23 -11.29 -6.86
N MET A 180 -14.27 -9.98 -7.14
CA MET A 180 -15.16 -9.34 -8.12
C MET A 180 -14.39 -8.74 -9.30
N GLU A 181 -13.38 -9.43 -9.83
CA GLU A 181 -12.48 -8.93 -10.87
C GLU A 181 -13.20 -8.45 -12.13
N ALA A 182 -14.33 -9.07 -12.47
CA ALA A 182 -15.10 -8.71 -13.66
C ALA A 182 -15.63 -7.28 -13.58
N ASP A 183 -16.03 -6.82 -12.39
CA ASP A 183 -16.53 -5.46 -12.17
C ASP A 183 -15.42 -4.41 -12.24
N GLY A 184 -14.21 -4.77 -11.76
CA GLY A 184 -13.03 -3.92 -11.83
C GLY A 184 -12.44 -3.82 -13.24
N THR A 185 -12.46 -4.92 -14.02
CA THR A 185 -11.83 -5.02 -15.35
C THR A 185 -12.27 -3.93 -16.31
N ARG A 186 -13.53 -3.49 -16.26
CA ARG A 186 -14.06 -2.42 -17.13
C ARG A 186 -13.30 -1.09 -17.00
N TYR A 187 -12.77 -0.79 -15.80
CA TYR A 187 -11.98 0.44 -15.58
C TYR A 187 -10.60 0.31 -16.21
N LEU A 188 -9.95 -0.86 -16.10
CA LEU A 188 -8.69 -1.14 -16.78
C LEU A 188 -8.86 -1.05 -18.30
N GLU A 189 -9.91 -1.68 -18.86
CA GLU A 189 -10.21 -1.62 -20.30
C GLU A 189 -10.47 -0.18 -20.77
N THR A 190 -11.08 0.66 -19.93
CA THR A 190 -11.35 2.05 -20.27
C THR A 190 -10.07 2.88 -20.24
N ALA A 191 -9.24 2.74 -19.21
CA ALA A 191 -7.97 3.43 -19.10
C ALA A 191 -7.03 3.06 -20.26
N LEU A 192 -7.01 1.78 -20.68
CA LEU A 192 -6.18 1.29 -21.77
C LEU A 192 -6.53 1.88 -23.16
N LYS A 193 -7.66 2.56 -23.33
CA LYS A 193 -7.99 3.31 -24.55
C LYS A 193 -7.17 4.58 -24.70
N THR A 194 -6.60 5.08 -23.59
CA THR A 194 -5.70 6.22 -23.59
C THR A 194 -4.29 5.77 -24.00
N GLU A 195 -3.60 6.57 -24.79
CA GLU A 195 -2.22 6.26 -25.22
C GLU A 195 -1.22 6.63 -24.12
N ALA A 196 -0.24 5.74 -23.87
CA ALA A 196 0.87 6.02 -22.97
C ALA A 196 1.83 7.06 -23.57
N LYS A 197 2.36 7.95 -22.72
CA LYS A 197 3.31 9.00 -23.09
C LYS A 197 4.57 8.94 -22.25
N THR A 198 4.44 8.69 -20.96
CA THR A 198 5.51 8.66 -19.96
C THR A 198 5.96 7.23 -19.67
N ALA A 199 7.07 7.09 -18.96
CA ALA A 199 7.51 5.77 -18.47
C ALA A 199 6.50 5.17 -17.49
N ASP A 200 5.89 6.01 -16.66
CA ASP A 200 4.89 5.61 -15.67
C ASP A 200 3.60 5.15 -16.35
N ASP A 201 3.11 5.87 -17.39
CA ASP A 201 1.96 5.40 -18.18
C ASP A 201 2.20 3.99 -18.76
N TYR A 202 3.42 3.71 -19.26
CA TYR A 202 3.76 2.38 -19.77
C TYR A 202 3.82 1.33 -18.66
N CYS A 203 4.28 1.69 -17.45
CA CYS A 203 4.23 0.80 -16.29
C CYS A 203 2.80 0.45 -15.91
N ASP A 204 1.96 1.46 -15.76
CA ASP A 204 0.57 1.29 -15.37
C ASP A 204 -0.22 0.46 -16.39
N ARG A 205 -0.03 0.74 -17.69
CA ARG A 205 -0.62 -0.09 -18.75
C ARG A 205 -0.14 -1.53 -18.69
N GLY A 206 1.16 -1.71 -18.44
CA GLY A 206 1.73 -3.04 -18.23
C GLY A 206 1.13 -3.76 -17.03
N LYS A 207 0.92 -3.04 -15.92
CA LYS A 207 0.26 -3.54 -14.71
C LYS A 207 -1.22 -3.88 -14.98
N ALA A 208 -1.94 -3.02 -15.70
CA ALA A 208 -3.32 -3.28 -16.10
C ALA A 208 -3.45 -4.55 -16.96
N TYR A 209 -2.60 -4.71 -17.98
CA TYR A 209 -2.56 -5.93 -18.79
C TYR A 209 -2.15 -7.17 -17.98
N TYR A 210 -1.25 -7.02 -17.00
CA TYR A 210 -0.87 -8.11 -16.09
C TYR A 210 -2.07 -8.61 -15.28
N TYR A 211 -2.86 -7.71 -14.71
CA TYR A 211 -4.08 -8.07 -14.00
C TYR A 211 -5.12 -8.75 -14.90
N MET A 212 -5.23 -8.31 -16.13
CA MET A 212 -6.09 -8.96 -17.14
C MET A 212 -5.50 -10.27 -17.69
N GLN A 213 -4.34 -10.72 -17.18
CA GLN A 213 -3.58 -11.89 -17.62
C GLN A 213 -3.17 -11.84 -19.11
N ASP A 214 -3.23 -10.66 -19.74
CA ASP A 214 -2.68 -10.44 -21.08
C ASP A 214 -1.17 -10.15 -21.00
N TYR A 215 -0.43 -11.20 -20.66
CA TYR A 215 1.02 -11.12 -20.47
C TYR A 215 1.78 -10.69 -21.73
N SER A 216 1.19 -10.89 -22.93
CA SER A 216 1.80 -10.46 -24.18
C SER A 216 1.82 -8.93 -24.28
N ASN A 217 0.70 -8.27 -24.04
CA ASN A 217 0.63 -6.82 -24.04
C ASN A 217 1.32 -6.23 -22.80
N ALA A 218 1.22 -6.85 -21.63
CA ALA A 218 1.95 -6.44 -20.42
C ALA A 218 3.44 -6.36 -20.68
N LYS A 219 4.02 -7.42 -21.27
CA LYS A 219 5.45 -7.45 -21.65
C LYS A 219 5.84 -6.35 -22.64
N LYS A 220 5.00 -6.08 -23.64
CA LYS A 220 5.23 -5.03 -24.62
C LYS A 220 5.29 -3.65 -23.95
N GLU A 221 4.29 -3.30 -23.17
CA GLU A 221 4.22 -2.00 -22.49
C GLU A 221 5.37 -1.85 -21.48
N LEU A 222 5.65 -2.86 -20.66
CA LEU A 222 6.74 -2.82 -19.69
C LEU A 222 8.13 -2.77 -20.34
N THR A 223 8.30 -3.36 -21.52
CA THR A 223 9.55 -3.20 -22.30
C THR A 223 9.75 -1.73 -22.68
N GLU A 224 8.68 -1.02 -23.08
CA GLU A 224 8.77 0.41 -23.37
C GLU A 224 9.04 1.24 -22.09
N ALA A 225 8.45 0.86 -20.95
CA ALA A 225 8.77 1.48 -19.66
C ALA A 225 10.27 1.35 -19.33
N VAL A 226 10.83 0.15 -19.48
CA VAL A 226 12.26 -0.13 -19.26
C VAL A 226 13.14 0.66 -20.24
N ASN A 227 12.77 0.74 -21.53
CA ASN A 227 13.46 1.57 -22.53
C ASN A 227 13.49 3.05 -22.15
N LYS A 228 12.45 3.51 -21.44
CA LYS A 228 12.33 4.86 -20.88
C LYS A 228 12.97 5.00 -19.49
N LYS A 229 13.72 3.98 -19.03
CA LYS A 229 14.46 3.93 -17.76
C LYS A 229 13.58 3.87 -16.52
N SER A 230 12.41 3.27 -16.60
CA SER A 230 11.59 2.99 -15.42
C SER A 230 12.21 1.86 -14.61
N THR A 231 12.54 2.15 -13.34
CA THR A 231 12.99 1.14 -12.39
C THR A 231 11.83 0.18 -12.04
N GLU A 232 10.63 0.70 -11.84
CA GLU A 232 9.45 -0.12 -11.57
C GLU A 232 9.10 -1.03 -12.76
N GLY A 233 9.26 -0.53 -13.99
CA GLY A 233 9.07 -1.34 -15.20
C GLY A 233 9.95 -2.58 -15.24
N ILE A 234 11.17 -2.53 -14.70
CA ILE A 234 12.06 -3.70 -14.60
C ILE A 234 11.45 -4.76 -13.65
N LEU A 235 10.99 -4.32 -12.48
CA LEU A 235 10.37 -5.22 -11.49
C LEU A 235 9.12 -5.89 -12.04
N LEU A 236 8.21 -5.09 -12.62
CA LEU A 236 6.95 -5.58 -13.20
C LEU A 236 7.19 -6.52 -14.38
N LEU A 237 8.20 -6.23 -15.21
CA LEU A 237 8.59 -7.12 -16.33
C LEU A 237 9.09 -8.48 -15.82
N GLY A 238 9.84 -8.48 -14.71
CA GLY A 238 10.23 -9.72 -14.01
C GLY A 238 9.02 -10.53 -13.55
N MET A 239 8.00 -9.87 -13.02
CA MET A 239 6.74 -10.51 -12.63
C MET A 239 5.99 -11.11 -13.81
N VAL A 240 5.93 -10.41 -14.94
CA VAL A 240 5.31 -10.92 -16.18
C VAL A 240 6.04 -12.16 -16.68
N TYR A 241 7.37 -12.13 -16.73
CA TYR A 241 8.14 -13.31 -17.13
C TYR A 241 7.90 -14.50 -16.20
N LYS A 242 7.87 -14.24 -14.88
CA LYS A 242 7.56 -15.29 -13.89
C LYS A 242 6.16 -15.88 -14.11
N ALA A 243 5.15 -15.03 -14.33
CA ALA A 243 3.77 -15.48 -14.58
C ALA A 243 3.65 -16.31 -15.87
N GLN A 244 4.52 -16.09 -16.86
CA GLN A 244 4.63 -16.88 -18.07
C GLN A 244 5.45 -18.18 -17.90
N GLY A 245 6.03 -18.41 -16.72
CA GLY A 245 6.94 -19.55 -16.48
C GLY A 245 8.34 -19.37 -17.06
N ASP A 246 8.69 -18.17 -17.55
CA ASP A 246 10.02 -17.83 -18.06
C ASP A 246 10.94 -17.39 -16.91
N THR A 247 11.28 -18.34 -16.04
CA THR A 247 12.06 -18.10 -14.82
C THR A 247 13.44 -17.52 -15.13
N ALA A 248 14.03 -17.85 -16.26
CA ALA A 248 15.35 -17.35 -16.65
C ALA A 248 15.33 -15.83 -16.91
N ASN A 249 14.36 -15.34 -17.67
CA ASN A 249 14.20 -13.92 -17.91
C ASN A 249 13.67 -13.18 -16.66
N ALA A 250 12.81 -13.81 -15.86
CA ALA A 250 12.36 -13.25 -14.59
C ALA A 250 13.55 -12.96 -13.66
N ARG A 251 14.46 -13.93 -13.47
CA ARG A 251 15.69 -13.74 -12.67
C ARG A 251 16.56 -12.62 -13.19
N ALA A 252 16.75 -12.55 -14.51
CA ALA A 252 17.55 -11.48 -15.11
C ALA A 252 16.97 -10.08 -14.81
N MET A 253 15.64 -9.94 -14.85
CA MET A 253 14.98 -8.67 -14.52
C MET A 253 15.09 -8.33 -13.03
N TYR A 254 14.88 -9.30 -12.12
CA TYR A 254 15.02 -9.07 -10.68
C TYR A 254 16.47 -8.72 -10.29
N GLN A 255 17.46 -9.39 -10.91
CA GLN A 255 18.87 -9.05 -10.71
C GLN A 255 19.16 -7.62 -11.19
N GLN A 256 18.71 -7.27 -12.41
CA GLN A 256 18.84 -5.91 -12.93
C GLN A 256 18.18 -4.88 -12.03
N TYR A 257 16.99 -5.20 -11.47
CA TYR A 257 16.30 -4.32 -10.53
C TYR A 257 17.12 -4.06 -9.27
N ILE A 258 17.70 -5.11 -8.66
CA ILE A 258 18.55 -5.01 -7.46
C ILE A 258 19.77 -4.09 -7.73
N GLU A 259 20.35 -4.16 -8.93
CA GLU A 259 21.53 -3.39 -9.33
C GLU A 259 21.19 -1.95 -9.76
N THR A 260 19.91 -1.61 -9.91
CA THR A 260 19.48 -0.28 -10.36
C THR A 260 19.46 0.70 -9.18
N GLU A 261 20.11 1.85 -9.34
CA GLU A 261 20.11 2.92 -8.35
C GLU A 261 18.68 3.41 -8.06
N GLY A 262 18.33 3.55 -6.77
CA GLY A 262 17.01 3.98 -6.33
C GLY A 262 15.95 2.87 -6.31
N SER A 263 16.33 1.61 -6.59
CA SER A 263 15.46 0.46 -6.37
C SER A 263 15.38 0.12 -4.87
N SER A 264 14.37 -0.70 -4.50
CA SER A 264 14.38 -1.41 -3.23
C SER A 264 14.91 -2.83 -3.45
N PRO A 265 16.15 -3.15 -3.03
CA PRO A 265 16.71 -4.48 -3.23
C PRO A 265 15.82 -5.60 -2.67
N ALA A 266 15.09 -5.34 -1.58
CA ALA A 266 14.16 -6.29 -0.95
C ALA A 266 13.12 -6.85 -1.93
N LYS A 267 12.53 -5.99 -2.77
CA LYS A 267 11.55 -6.44 -3.79
C LYS A 267 12.18 -7.33 -4.85
N GLY A 268 13.40 -7.01 -5.28
CA GLY A 268 14.13 -7.82 -6.24
C GLY A 268 14.51 -9.18 -5.67
N TYR A 269 15.01 -9.23 -4.44
CA TYR A 269 15.31 -10.48 -3.73
C TYR A 269 14.06 -11.31 -3.48
N ASN A 270 12.93 -10.68 -3.15
CA ASN A 270 11.66 -11.39 -3.04
C ASN A 270 11.27 -12.07 -4.37
N GLY A 271 11.46 -11.36 -5.50
CA GLY A 271 11.25 -11.93 -6.84
C GLY A 271 12.16 -13.11 -7.15
N LEU A 272 13.46 -13.04 -6.79
CA LEU A 272 14.41 -14.14 -6.93
C LEU A 272 14.02 -15.33 -6.06
N ALA A 273 13.67 -15.09 -4.79
CA ALA A 273 13.22 -16.13 -3.87
C ALA A 273 11.98 -16.87 -4.40
N LEU A 274 11.00 -16.16 -4.95
CA LEU A 274 9.83 -16.76 -5.57
C LEU A 274 10.18 -17.62 -6.79
N CYS A 275 11.16 -17.21 -7.61
CA CYS A 275 11.67 -18.03 -8.69
C CYS A 275 12.35 -19.31 -8.16
N ASP A 276 13.13 -19.20 -7.07
CA ASP A 276 13.81 -20.35 -6.46
C ASP A 276 12.84 -21.32 -5.78
N ILE A 277 11.76 -20.81 -5.19
CA ILE A 277 10.67 -21.63 -4.65
C ILE A 277 10.00 -22.45 -5.77
N ASP A 278 9.68 -21.80 -6.89
CA ASP A 278 9.04 -22.47 -8.04
C ASP A 278 9.94 -23.54 -8.65
N ASP A 279 11.25 -23.30 -8.72
CA ASP A 279 12.25 -24.24 -9.23
C ASP A 279 12.67 -25.33 -8.20
N GLY A 280 12.18 -25.25 -6.94
CA GLY A 280 12.53 -26.17 -5.85
C GLY A 280 13.93 -25.94 -5.26
N ASN A 281 14.55 -24.81 -5.51
CA ASN A 281 15.88 -24.42 -5.03
C ASN A 281 15.80 -23.75 -3.64
N TYR A 282 15.21 -24.43 -2.68
CA TYR A 282 14.82 -23.86 -1.38
C TYR A 282 15.96 -23.19 -0.59
N ASP A 283 17.19 -23.72 -0.67
CA ASP A 283 18.32 -23.13 0.04
C ASP A 283 18.72 -21.78 -0.56
N ASN A 284 18.62 -21.61 -1.90
CA ASN A 284 18.82 -20.33 -2.55
C ASN A 284 17.68 -19.36 -2.20
N ALA A 285 16.42 -19.82 -2.19
CA ALA A 285 15.29 -19.00 -1.78
C ALA A 285 15.48 -18.43 -0.37
N LEU A 286 15.94 -19.24 0.60
CA LEU A 286 16.27 -18.76 1.96
C LEU A 286 17.41 -17.74 1.98
N ALA A 287 18.41 -17.91 1.12
CA ALA A 287 19.52 -16.94 1.00
C ALA A 287 19.01 -15.60 0.42
N ASP A 288 18.16 -15.64 -0.62
CA ASP A 288 17.59 -14.43 -1.20
C ASP A 288 16.64 -13.72 -0.21
N ILE A 289 15.80 -14.47 0.53
CA ILE A 289 14.96 -13.91 1.61
C ILE A 289 15.86 -13.21 2.66
N THR A 290 16.95 -13.85 3.09
CA THR A 290 17.87 -13.26 4.07
C THR A 290 18.50 -11.97 3.53
N ASN A 291 18.90 -11.94 2.26
CA ASN A 291 19.45 -10.75 1.63
C ASN A 291 18.40 -9.64 1.51
N GLY A 292 17.17 -9.99 1.16
CA GLY A 292 16.06 -9.04 1.07
C GLY A 292 15.69 -8.41 2.41
N LEU A 293 15.74 -9.18 3.50
CA LEU A 293 15.43 -8.70 4.86
C LEU A 293 16.46 -7.72 5.42
N ALA A 294 17.68 -7.64 4.85
CA ALA A 294 18.74 -6.79 5.39
C ALA A 294 18.39 -5.29 5.40
N ASP A 295 17.66 -4.82 4.37
CA ASP A 295 17.27 -3.42 4.19
C ASP A 295 15.77 -3.25 3.87
N ALA A 296 14.95 -4.26 4.20
CA ALA A 296 13.52 -4.25 3.92
C ALA A 296 12.76 -3.27 4.81
N SER A 297 11.81 -2.53 4.23
CA SER A 297 10.78 -1.84 4.98
C SER A 297 9.84 -2.85 5.66
N THR A 298 9.01 -2.40 6.61
CA THR A 298 8.06 -3.29 7.31
C THR A 298 7.11 -3.99 6.33
N GLU A 299 6.65 -3.29 5.29
CA GLU A 299 5.78 -3.85 4.25
C GLU A 299 6.51 -4.94 3.43
N GLU A 300 7.77 -4.70 3.07
CA GLU A 300 8.58 -5.66 2.31
C GLU A 300 8.99 -6.88 3.15
N MET A 301 9.18 -6.69 4.47
CA MET A 301 9.40 -7.80 5.41
C MET A 301 8.20 -8.76 5.45
N GLN A 302 6.99 -8.25 5.33
CA GLN A 302 5.78 -9.08 5.35
C GLN A 302 5.84 -10.16 4.27
N ASP A 303 6.08 -9.77 3.02
CA ASP A 303 6.18 -10.71 1.90
C ASP A 303 7.34 -11.70 2.07
N LEU A 304 8.52 -11.20 2.46
CA LEU A 304 9.72 -12.03 2.62
C LEU A 304 9.58 -13.06 3.74
N LEU A 305 9.08 -12.65 4.90
CA LEU A 305 8.89 -13.55 6.05
C LEU A 305 7.78 -14.59 5.78
N TYR A 306 6.72 -14.21 5.07
CA TYR A 306 5.71 -15.17 4.67
C TYR A 306 6.26 -16.19 3.67
N ASN A 307 7.07 -15.75 2.71
CA ASN A 307 7.76 -16.64 1.78
C ASN A 307 8.76 -17.58 2.48
N GLU A 308 9.38 -17.15 3.59
CA GLU A 308 10.21 -18.05 4.42
C GLU A 308 9.39 -19.21 4.97
N VAL A 309 8.17 -18.96 5.45
CA VAL A 309 7.23 -20.01 5.89
C VAL A 309 6.95 -20.97 4.74
N VAL A 310 6.59 -20.44 3.56
CA VAL A 310 6.29 -21.25 2.36
C VAL A 310 7.48 -22.14 1.97
N VAL A 311 8.71 -21.64 2.07
CA VAL A 311 9.91 -22.46 1.79
C VAL A 311 9.99 -23.67 2.72
N TYR A 312 9.81 -23.49 4.03
CA TYR A 312 9.86 -24.61 4.98
C TYR A 312 8.72 -25.59 4.78
N GLU A 313 7.54 -25.13 4.39
CA GLU A 313 6.43 -26.00 4.00
C GLU A 313 6.76 -26.85 2.77
N LYS A 314 7.32 -26.24 1.73
CA LYS A 314 7.77 -26.94 0.52
C LYS A 314 8.89 -27.96 0.80
N LYS A 315 9.74 -27.66 1.79
CA LYS A 315 10.75 -28.63 2.31
C LYS A 315 10.12 -29.71 3.18
N LEU A 316 8.82 -29.67 3.46
CA LEU A 316 8.10 -30.54 4.39
C LEU A 316 8.62 -30.45 5.84
N ASP A 317 9.30 -29.38 6.19
CA ASP A 317 9.75 -29.06 7.54
C ASP A 317 8.67 -28.24 8.27
N PHE A 318 7.56 -28.90 8.57
CA PHE A 318 6.40 -28.27 9.19
C PHE A 318 6.71 -27.74 10.60
N ALA A 319 7.69 -28.30 11.29
CA ALA A 319 8.07 -27.83 12.62
C ALA A 319 8.73 -26.45 12.55
N THR A 320 9.65 -26.23 11.61
CA THR A 320 10.25 -24.93 11.38
C THR A 320 9.23 -23.96 10.80
N ALA A 321 8.40 -24.38 9.83
CA ALA A 321 7.33 -23.55 9.27
C ALA A 321 6.37 -23.04 10.37
N LEU A 322 5.98 -23.91 11.33
CA LEU A 322 5.16 -23.51 12.48
C LEU A 322 5.84 -22.45 13.36
N SER A 323 7.13 -22.59 13.62
CA SER A 323 7.87 -21.58 14.38
C SER A 323 7.90 -20.25 13.65
N LYS A 324 8.13 -20.26 12.33
CA LYS A 324 8.23 -19.06 11.50
C LYS A 324 6.89 -18.32 11.37
N ILE A 325 5.77 -19.04 11.17
CA ILE A 325 4.46 -18.39 11.12
C ILE A 325 4.05 -17.79 12.46
N GLN A 326 4.48 -18.39 13.58
CA GLN A 326 4.27 -17.81 14.91
C GLN A 326 5.11 -16.55 15.14
N GLU A 327 6.32 -16.47 14.60
CA GLU A 327 7.15 -15.27 14.61
C GLU A 327 6.54 -14.19 13.72
N TYR A 328 6.11 -14.55 12.52
CA TYR A 328 5.42 -13.67 11.57
C TYR A 328 4.19 -13.00 12.21
N LEU A 329 3.29 -13.78 12.82
CA LEU A 329 2.07 -13.26 13.44
C LEU A 329 2.28 -12.38 14.69
N LYS A 330 3.48 -12.37 15.28
CA LYS A 330 3.82 -11.37 16.31
C LYS A 330 4.03 -9.98 15.71
N MET A 331 4.50 -9.92 14.46
CA MET A 331 4.74 -8.67 13.73
C MET A 331 3.49 -8.23 12.94
N PHE A 332 2.74 -9.19 12.43
CA PHE A 332 1.57 -8.98 11.57
C PHE A 332 0.35 -9.75 12.11
N PRO A 333 -0.19 -9.35 13.30
CA PRO A 333 -1.23 -10.11 14.00
C PRO A 333 -2.56 -10.16 13.25
N ASP A 334 -2.83 -9.19 12.38
CA ASP A 334 -4.10 -9.05 11.66
C ASP A 334 -4.09 -9.75 10.29
N ASP A 335 -3.03 -10.51 9.95
CA ASP A 335 -2.99 -11.29 8.73
C ASP A 335 -3.84 -12.57 8.87
N GLU A 336 -5.06 -12.51 8.33
CA GLU A 336 -5.99 -13.63 8.36
C GLU A 336 -5.48 -14.88 7.63
N ASN A 337 -4.73 -14.70 6.52
CA ASN A 337 -4.20 -15.84 5.76
C ASN A 337 -3.11 -16.54 6.56
N ALA A 338 -2.23 -15.77 7.20
CA ALA A 338 -1.23 -16.32 8.11
C ALA A 338 -1.87 -17.02 9.33
N SER A 339 -2.98 -16.47 9.84
CA SER A 339 -3.74 -17.09 10.93
C SER A 339 -4.36 -18.44 10.51
N LYS A 340 -4.88 -18.54 9.30
CA LYS A 340 -5.37 -19.80 8.72
C LYS A 340 -4.23 -20.79 8.52
N GLU A 341 -3.09 -20.33 8.02
CA GLU A 341 -1.88 -21.14 7.83
C GLU A 341 -1.33 -21.68 9.16
N LEU A 342 -1.33 -20.84 10.22
CA LEU A 342 -0.96 -21.31 11.57
C LEU A 342 -1.81 -22.51 12.01
N ILE A 343 -3.13 -22.47 11.81
CA ILE A 343 -4.04 -23.58 12.16
C ILE A 343 -3.68 -24.83 11.36
N PHE A 344 -3.41 -24.69 10.06
CA PHE A 344 -2.98 -25.79 9.22
C PHE A 344 -1.68 -26.42 9.73
N LEU A 345 -0.66 -25.61 9.99
CA LEU A 345 0.64 -26.07 10.47
C LEU A 345 0.58 -26.72 11.86
N GLN A 346 -0.27 -26.22 12.76
CA GLN A 346 -0.54 -26.86 14.05
C GLN A 346 -1.12 -28.26 13.87
N SER A 347 -2.03 -28.45 12.91
CA SER A 347 -2.61 -29.76 12.62
C SER A 347 -1.60 -30.76 12.09
N ARG A 348 -0.54 -30.29 11.41
CA ARG A 348 0.53 -31.13 10.86
C ARG A 348 1.60 -31.52 11.89
N ASN A 349 1.75 -30.74 12.96
CA ASN A 349 2.74 -30.97 14.02
C ASN A 349 2.15 -31.62 15.27
N GLY A 350 0.83 -31.82 15.37
CA GLY A 350 0.13 -32.39 16.51
C GLY A 350 -0.27 -33.87 16.37
N GLY A 351 0.22 -34.54 15.33
CA GLY A 351 -0.05 -35.98 15.06
C GLY A 351 1.04 -36.88 15.58
#